data_fa02c853d7c180669a4d56d4aee84b9e
#
_entry.id   fa02c853d7c180669a4d56d4aee84b9e
#
_cell.length_a   1.000
_cell.length_b   1.000
_cell.length_c   1.000
_cell.angle_alpha   90.00
_cell.angle_beta   90.00
_cell.angle_gamma   90.00
#
_symmetry.space_group_name_H-M   'P 1'
#
loop_
_entity.id
_entity.type
_entity.pdbx_description
1 polymer ?
#
loop_
_entity_poly.entity_id
_entity_poly.type
_entity_poly.pdbx_seq_one_letter_code
_entity_poly.pdbx_strand_id
1 'polypeptide(L)'
;MLMNKEKVLEYLPHREPFLFIDSLESMELPENVKNQEVRTARDLVGTVVVCHFEVKEELDILRGHFPGNPILPGVVQVEMMAQSCAFVSLGLTGIDEDTSVKTLLLGVESAKFRKPVHPGMKLLITATIDSCRGTIAQYHCSITSNGEKISEAKILAKLDIVKKG
;
A
#
# COMPACT_ATOMS: atom_id res chain seq x y z
N MET A 1 -3.06 -1.29 -15.26
CA MET A 1 -3.69 -0.35 -14.28
C MET A 1 -5.10 -0.82 -13.98
N LEU A 2 -5.38 -1.14 -12.70
CA LEU A 2 -6.71 -1.55 -12.20
C LEU A 2 -7.53 -0.36 -11.67
N MET A 3 -6.85 0.59 -11.02
CA MET A 3 -7.46 1.82 -10.51
C MET A 3 -6.60 3.02 -10.86
N ASN A 4 -7.23 4.05 -11.40
CA ASN A 4 -6.63 5.38 -11.56
C ASN A 4 -6.75 6.19 -10.27
N LYS A 5 -6.25 7.42 -10.25
CA LYS A 5 -6.24 8.31 -9.06
C LYS A 5 -7.65 8.53 -8.49
N GLU A 6 -8.67 8.70 -9.33
CA GLU A 6 -10.05 8.93 -8.88
C GLU A 6 -10.57 7.73 -8.07
N LYS A 7 -10.38 6.52 -8.60
CA LYS A 7 -10.78 5.28 -7.89
C LYS A 7 -9.96 5.03 -6.63
N VAL A 8 -8.68 5.41 -6.62
CA VAL A 8 -7.85 5.36 -5.42
C VAL A 8 -8.41 6.29 -4.33
N LEU A 9 -8.85 7.50 -4.70
CA LEU A 9 -9.50 8.46 -3.80
C LEU A 9 -10.85 7.95 -3.25
N GLU A 10 -11.59 7.17 -4.03
CA GLU A 10 -12.84 6.54 -3.57
C GLU A 10 -12.57 5.41 -2.58
N TYR A 11 -11.46 4.68 -2.78
CA TYR A 11 -11.12 3.50 -2.01
C TYR A 11 -10.37 3.80 -0.71
N LEU A 12 -9.30 4.61 -0.79
CA LEU A 12 -8.49 5.00 0.37
C LEU A 12 -9.13 6.20 1.09
N PRO A 13 -9.17 6.19 2.44
CA PRO A 13 -9.65 7.33 3.20
C PRO A 13 -8.68 8.52 3.19
N HIS A 14 -7.44 8.30 2.78
CA HIS A 14 -6.37 9.29 2.76
C HIS A 14 -6.66 10.42 1.75
N ARG A 15 -6.23 11.62 2.07
CA ARG A 15 -6.30 12.81 1.20
C ARG A 15 -4.97 13.55 1.24
N GLU A 16 -4.74 14.41 0.25
CA GLU A 16 -3.57 15.27 0.28
C GLU A 16 -3.57 16.16 1.53
N PRO A 17 -2.42 16.42 2.13
CA PRO A 17 -1.08 16.06 1.66
C PRO A 17 -0.59 14.66 2.07
N PHE A 18 -1.48 13.76 2.54
CA PHE A 18 -1.11 12.45 3.11
C PHE A 18 -1.60 11.26 2.26
N LEU A 19 -1.86 11.46 0.98
CA LEU A 19 -2.16 10.40 0.01
C LEU A 19 -0.95 10.18 -0.90
N PHE A 20 -0.33 8.99 -0.81
CA PHE A 20 0.90 8.64 -1.50
C PHE A 20 0.73 7.48 -2.49
N ILE A 21 -0.45 7.33 -3.06
CA ILE A 21 -0.75 6.36 -4.14
C ILE A 21 -1.45 7.10 -5.27
N ASP A 22 -0.94 6.96 -6.50
CA ASP A 22 -1.56 7.53 -7.70
C ASP A 22 -2.42 6.51 -8.42
N SER A 23 -2.01 5.23 -8.42
CA SER A 23 -2.75 4.16 -9.08
C SER A 23 -2.46 2.80 -8.46
N LEU A 24 -3.42 1.88 -8.60
CA LEU A 24 -3.22 0.44 -8.43
C LEU A 24 -2.98 -0.16 -9.81
N GLU A 25 -1.79 -0.69 -10.04
CA GLU A 25 -1.40 -1.25 -11.33
C GLU A 25 -1.89 -2.68 -11.51
N SER A 26 -1.66 -3.53 -10.52
CA SER A 26 -2.05 -4.93 -10.56
C SER A 26 -2.38 -5.48 -9.17
N MET A 27 -3.15 -6.56 -9.18
CA MET A 27 -3.42 -7.41 -8.03
C MET A 27 -3.44 -8.86 -8.50
N GLU A 28 -2.66 -9.69 -7.84
CA GLU A 28 -2.58 -11.13 -8.11
C GLU A 28 -3.02 -11.90 -6.87
N LEU A 29 -4.10 -12.65 -7.01
CA LEU A 29 -4.58 -13.58 -5.98
C LEU A 29 -3.84 -14.92 -6.11
N PRO A 30 -3.65 -15.65 -4.99
CA PRO A 30 -3.16 -17.02 -5.04
C PRO A 30 -4.06 -17.92 -5.91
N GLU A 31 -3.45 -18.85 -6.66
CA GLU A 31 -4.18 -19.72 -7.60
C GLU A 31 -5.32 -20.52 -6.94
N ASN A 32 -5.07 -21.00 -5.72
CA ASN A 32 -6.02 -21.81 -4.97
C ASN A 32 -7.28 -21.08 -4.53
N VAL A 33 -7.32 -19.74 -4.60
CA VAL A 33 -8.47 -18.93 -4.17
C VAL A 33 -9.13 -18.14 -5.29
N LYS A 34 -8.55 -18.12 -6.49
CA LYS A 34 -9.10 -17.34 -7.63
C LYS A 34 -10.55 -17.66 -7.95
N ASN A 35 -10.95 -18.93 -7.81
CA ASN A 35 -12.28 -19.42 -8.14
C ASN A 35 -13.19 -19.60 -6.90
N GLN A 36 -12.78 -19.15 -5.72
CA GLN A 36 -13.63 -19.23 -4.53
C GLN A 36 -14.67 -18.13 -4.54
N GLU A 37 -15.92 -18.47 -4.23
CA GLU A 37 -17.03 -17.51 -4.11
C GLU A 37 -16.90 -16.65 -2.85
N VAL A 38 -16.41 -17.24 -1.76
CA VAL A 38 -16.20 -16.55 -0.48
C VAL A 38 -14.72 -16.60 -0.11
N ARG A 39 -14.13 -15.42 0.12
CA ARG A 39 -12.73 -15.25 0.53
C ARG A 39 -12.64 -14.44 1.80
N THR A 40 -11.93 -14.98 2.76
CA THR A 40 -11.60 -14.34 4.02
C THR A 40 -10.20 -13.72 3.95
N ALA A 41 -9.82 -12.93 4.96
CA ALA A 41 -8.47 -12.36 5.03
C ALA A 41 -7.37 -13.43 5.04
N ARG A 42 -7.64 -14.63 5.58
CA ARG A 42 -6.69 -15.75 5.60
C ARG A 42 -6.45 -16.33 4.21
N ASP A 43 -7.49 -16.35 3.38
CA ASP A 43 -7.40 -16.85 2.01
C ASP A 43 -6.56 -15.94 1.11
N LEU A 44 -6.39 -14.68 1.51
CA LEU A 44 -5.59 -13.70 0.78
C LEU A 44 -4.07 -13.81 1.02
N VAL A 45 -3.60 -14.71 1.90
CA VAL A 45 -2.16 -14.93 2.10
C VAL A 45 -1.52 -15.36 0.77
N GLY A 46 -0.46 -14.63 0.38
CA GLY A 46 0.19 -14.76 -0.92
C GLY A 46 -0.31 -13.79 -1.99
N THR A 47 -1.37 -13.00 -1.71
CA THR A 47 -1.80 -11.94 -2.64
C THR A 47 -0.71 -10.88 -2.77
N VAL A 48 -0.48 -10.45 -4.00
CA VAL A 48 0.47 -9.39 -4.34
C VAL A 48 -0.30 -8.22 -4.95
N VAL A 49 -0.06 -7.02 -4.47
CA VAL A 49 -0.54 -5.78 -5.09
C VAL A 49 0.64 -4.90 -5.50
N VAL A 50 0.49 -4.20 -6.62
CA VAL A 50 1.49 -3.25 -7.12
C VAL A 50 0.80 -1.92 -7.33
N CYS A 51 1.29 -0.90 -6.63
CA CYS A 51 0.84 0.47 -6.72
C CYS A 51 1.92 1.36 -7.36
N HIS A 52 1.52 2.49 -7.87
CA HIS A 52 2.41 3.51 -8.44
C HIS A 52 2.24 4.83 -7.71
N PHE A 53 3.36 5.56 -7.57
CA PHE A 53 3.41 6.95 -7.11
C PHE A 53 4.52 7.71 -7.80
N GLU A 54 4.23 8.91 -8.29
CA GLU A 54 5.22 9.84 -8.83
C GLU A 54 5.58 10.90 -7.78
N VAL A 55 6.86 11.01 -7.46
CA VAL A 55 7.37 11.99 -6.48
C VAL A 55 7.43 13.36 -7.16
N LYS A 56 6.37 14.15 -7.02
CA LYS A 56 6.29 15.49 -7.59
C LYS A 56 7.17 16.46 -6.83
N GLU A 57 7.71 17.48 -7.53
CA GLU A 57 8.55 18.53 -6.92
C GLU A 57 7.78 19.36 -5.89
N GLU A 58 6.47 19.53 -6.11
CA GLU A 58 5.57 20.36 -5.29
C GLU A 58 5.13 19.67 -3.98
N LEU A 59 5.56 18.44 -3.71
CA LEU A 59 5.22 17.78 -2.46
C LEU A 59 5.73 18.59 -1.27
N ASP A 60 4.80 19.05 -0.42
CA ASP A 60 5.10 19.94 0.71
C ASP A 60 6.19 19.39 1.65
N ILE A 61 6.22 18.07 1.85
CA ILE A 61 7.19 17.43 2.74
C ILE A 61 8.63 17.58 2.26
N LEU A 62 8.85 17.77 0.97
CA LEU A 62 10.19 17.91 0.39
C LEU A 62 10.82 19.27 0.74
N ARG A 63 10.02 20.30 0.99
CA ARG A 63 10.51 21.63 1.35
C ARG A 63 11.31 21.62 2.65
N GLY A 64 10.94 20.75 3.59
CA GLY A 64 11.61 20.62 4.88
C GLY A 64 12.65 19.50 4.92
N HIS A 65 12.65 18.61 3.94
CA HIS A 65 13.49 17.39 3.99
C HIS A 65 14.28 17.15 2.68
N PHE A 66 15.33 17.92 2.38
CA PHE A 66 15.94 19.04 3.11
C PHE A 66 16.01 20.28 2.24
N PRO A 67 16.06 21.50 2.79
CA PRO A 67 16.22 22.72 2.01
C PRO A 67 17.41 22.65 1.07
N GLY A 68 17.19 22.86 -0.24
CA GLY A 68 18.23 22.77 -1.27
C GLY A 68 18.66 21.35 -1.68
N ASN A 69 18.18 20.30 -1.00
CA ASN A 69 18.42 18.90 -1.33
C ASN A 69 17.19 18.04 -0.99
N PRO A 70 16.12 18.11 -1.79
CA PRO A 70 14.88 17.43 -1.50
C PRO A 70 15.03 15.92 -1.62
N ILE A 71 14.71 15.23 -0.53
CA ILE A 71 14.71 13.77 -0.43
C ILE A 71 13.41 13.35 0.23
N LEU A 72 12.70 12.38 -0.34
CA LEU A 72 11.50 11.82 0.26
C LEU A 72 11.85 11.07 1.55
N PRO A 73 11.28 11.46 2.72
CA PRO A 73 11.61 10.80 3.99
C PRO A 73 11.35 9.29 3.97
N GLY A 74 12.22 8.51 4.62
CA GLY A 74 12.03 7.07 4.74
C GLY A 74 10.72 6.69 5.44
N VAL A 75 10.28 7.46 6.43
CA VAL A 75 9.01 7.23 7.12
C VAL A 75 7.80 7.42 6.19
N VAL A 76 7.88 8.30 5.20
CA VAL A 76 6.84 8.47 4.18
C VAL A 76 6.83 7.27 3.23
N GLN A 77 8.00 6.70 2.91
CA GLN A 77 8.07 5.46 2.13
C GLN A 77 7.40 4.29 2.86
N VAL A 78 7.52 4.22 4.20
CA VAL A 78 6.80 3.22 5.01
C VAL A 78 5.29 3.45 4.94
N GLU A 79 4.83 4.71 5.01
CA GLU A 79 3.41 5.05 4.85
C GLU A 79 2.88 4.67 3.46
N MET A 80 3.65 4.90 2.39
CA MET A 80 3.29 4.44 1.04
C MET A 80 3.08 2.93 0.99
N MET A 81 3.96 2.16 1.63
CA MET A 81 3.84 0.71 1.75
C MET A 81 2.58 0.32 2.55
N ALA A 82 2.30 1.01 3.66
CA ALA A 82 1.11 0.76 4.47
C ALA A 82 -0.19 1.08 3.71
N GLN A 83 -0.24 2.18 2.97
CA GLN A 83 -1.38 2.50 2.11
C GLN A 83 -1.59 1.45 1.02
N SER A 84 -0.50 0.92 0.45
CA SER A 84 -0.58 -0.15 -0.57
C SER A 84 -1.15 -1.45 -0.01
N CYS A 85 -0.89 -1.79 1.27
CA CYS A 85 -1.44 -2.98 1.92
C CYS A 85 -2.98 -2.97 1.95
N ALA A 86 -3.61 -1.79 1.98
CA ALA A 86 -5.08 -1.68 2.00
C ALA A 86 -5.72 -2.32 0.77
N PHE A 87 -5.08 -2.28 -0.39
CA PHE A 87 -5.64 -2.82 -1.63
C PHE A 87 -5.74 -4.35 -1.63
N VAL A 88 -5.01 -5.05 -0.76
CA VAL A 88 -5.15 -6.52 -0.60
C VAL A 88 -6.59 -6.87 -0.23
N SER A 89 -7.30 -6.02 0.53
CA SER A 89 -8.68 -6.26 0.92
C SER A 89 -9.69 -6.26 -0.23
N LEU A 90 -9.32 -5.78 -1.43
CA LEU A 90 -10.13 -5.96 -2.64
C LEU A 90 -10.36 -7.43 -3.01
N GLY A 91 -9.50 -8.32 -2.53
CA GLY A 91 -9.66 -9.76 -2.70
C GLY A 91 -10.74 -10.39 -1.81
N LEU A 92 -11.18 -9.71 -0.75
CA LEU A 92 -12.27 -10.17 0.10
C LEU A 92 -13.57 -10.23 -0.70
N THR A 93 -14.41 -11.21 -0.38
CA THR A 93 -15.76 -11.36 -0.94
C THR A 93 -16.78 -11.49 0.18
N GLY A 94 -18.06 -11.35 -0.15
CA GLY A 94 -19.13 -11.40 0.86
C GLY A 94 -19.20 -10.14 1.75
N ILE A 95 -18.55 -9.06 1.32
CA ILE A 95 -18.65 -7.74 1.94
C ILE A 95 -19.81 -7.01 1.25
N ASP A 96 -20.83 -6.63 1.99
CA ASP A 96 -21.97 -5.88 1.46
C ASP A 96 -21.60 -4.41 1.13
N GLU A 97 -22.43 -3.76 0.32
CA GLU A 97 -22.19 -2.39 -0.15
C GLU A 97 -22.13 -1.36 0.99
N ASP A 98 -22.76 -1.69 2.12
CA ASP A 98 -22.76 -0.84 3.33
C ASP A 98 -21.54 -1.05 4.22
N THR A 99 -20.59 -1.84 3.78
CA THR A 99 -19.39 -2.17 4.53
C THR A 99 -18.15 -1.59 3.84
N SER A 100 -17.20 -1.15 4.62
CA SER A 100 -15.86 -0.77 4.17
C SER A 100 -14.78 -1.52 4.96
N VAL A 101 -13.66 -1.77 4.32
CA VAL A 101 -12.49 -2.34 4.99
C VAL A 101 -11.48 -1.23 5.25
N LYS A 102 -11.13 -1.04 6.52
CA LYS A 102 -10.06 -0.13 6.93
C LYS A 102 -8.83 -0.95 7.27
N THR A 103 -7.67 -0.48 6.82
CA THR A 103 -6.39 -1.06 7.18
C THR A 103 -5.71 -0.14 8.19
N LEU A 104 -5.43 -0.68 9.37
CA LEU A 104 -4.80 0.05 10.47
C LEU A 104 -3.39 -0.46 10.68
N LEU A 105 -2.39 0.42 10.57
CA LEU A 105 -1.00 0.10 10.87
C LEU A 105 -0.85 -0.22 12.36
N LEU A 106 -0.38 -1.42 12.67
CA LEU A 106 -0.12 -1.86 14.05
C LEU A 106 1.36 -1.80 14.41
N GLY A 107 2.24 -2.01 13.44
CA GLY A 107 3.67 -1.99 13.69
C GLY A 107 4.50 -2.13 12.42
N VAL A 108 5.76 -1.79 12.55
CA VAL A 108 6.80 -2.00 11.54
C VAL A 108 7.89 -2.84 12.19
N GLU A 109 8.03 -4.09 11.75
CA GLU A 109 9.02 -5.01 12.31
C GLU A 109 10.43 -4.69 11.82
N SER A 110 10.54 -4.28 10.57
CA SER A 110 11.80 -3.85 9.96
C SER A 110 11.54 -2.90 8.82
N ALA A 111 12.46 -1.97 8.60
CA ALA A 111 12.51 -1.13 7.41
C ALA A 111 13.98 -0.93 7.01
N LYS A 112 14.26 -0.99 5.71
CA LYS A 112 15.59 -0.76 5.14
C LYS A 112 15.47 0.18 3.95
N PHE A 113 16.27 1.24 3.96
CA PHE A 113 16.35 2.25 2.93
C PHE A 113 17.73 2.14 2.27
N ARG A 114 17.75 1.86 0.97
CA ARG A 114 18.99 1.54 0.23
C ARG A 114 19.47 2.70 -0.63
N LYS A 115 18.50 3.49 -1.12
CA LYS A 115 18.77 4.62 -2.02
C LYS A 115 17.87 5.79 -1.65
N PRO A 116 18.38 7.04 -1.77
CA PRO A 116 17.53 8.22 -1.61
C PRO A 116 16.50 8.29 -2.73
N VAL A 117 15.34 8.87 -2.40
CA VAL A 117 14.26 9.13 -3.35
C VAL A 117 14.17 10.62 -3.57
N HIS A 118 14.32 11.04 -4.82
CA HIS A 118 14.31 12.43 -5.25
C HIS A 118 13.04 12.79 -6.03
N PRO A 119 12.68 14.06 -6.14
CA PRO A 119 11.64 14.54 -7.05
C PRO A 119 11.84 14.02 -8.48
N GLY A 120 10.73 13.77 -9.18
CA GLY A 120 10.71 13.20 -10.53
C GLY A 120 10.81 11.68 -10.61
N MET A 121 11.14 11.00 -9.50
CA MET A 121 11.18 9.54 -9.50
C MET A 121 9.79 8.94 -9.54
N LYS A 122 9.63 7.88 -10.35
CA LYS A 122 8.44 7.04 -10.42
C LYS A 122 8.68 5.78 -9.60
N LEU A 123 7.83 5.56 -8.62
CA LEU A 123 7.94 4.48 -7.66
C LEU A 123 6.89 3.40 -7.95
N LEU A 124 7.31 2.15 -7.95
CA LEU A 124 6.42 1.00 -7.86
C LEU A 124 6.50 0.44 -6.43
N ILE A 125 5.36 0.38 -5.78
CA ILE A 125 5.20 -0.10 -4.42
C ILE A 125 4.52 -1.46 -4.48
N THR A 126 5.24 -2.49 -4.08
CA THR A 126 4.71 -3.85 -4.02
C THR A 126 4.42 -4.22 -2.57
N ALA A 127 3.22 -4.73 -2.29
CA ALA A 127 2.87 -5.30 -1.00
C ALA A 127 2.37 -6.74 -1.19
N THR A 128 2.96 -7.66 -0.43
CA THR A 128 2.58 -9.09 -0.39
C THR A 128 2.13 -9.43 1.02
N ILE A 129 0.98 -10.06 1.16
CA ILE A 129 0.53 -10.57 2.45
C ILE A 129 1.23 -11.92 2.73
N ASP A 130 2.09 -11.94 3.75
CA ASP A 130 2.89 -13.11 4.12
C ASP A 130 2.14 -14.07 5.05
N SER A 131 1.37 -13.52 5.98
CA SER A 131 0.57 -14.28 6.93
C SER A 131 -0.63 -13.50 7.44
N CYS A 132 -1.65 -14.23 7.92
CA CYS A 132 -2.84 -13.64 8.52
C CYS A 132 -3.34 -14.49 9.69
N ARG A 133 -3.62 -13.85 10.83
CA ARG A 133 -4.24 -14.46 12.01
C ARG A 133 -5.45 -13.63 12.42
N GLY A 134 -6.64 -14.19 12.21
CA GLY A 134 -7.88 -13.42 12.38
C GLY A 134 -7.91 -12.23 11.41
N THR A 135 -7.92 -11.02 11.94
CA THR A 135 -7.88 -9.78 11.16
C THR A 135 -6.50 -9.13 11.10
N ILE A 136 -5.49 -9.72 11.76
CA ILE A 136 -4.13 -9.18 11.78
C ILE A 136 -3.30 -9.86 10.69
N ALA A 137 -2.78 -9.06 9.78
CA ALA A 137 -1.97 -9.51 8.65
C ALA A 137 -0.56 -8.93 8.71
N GLN A 138 0.41 -9.75 8.32
CA GLN A 138 1.80 -9.36 8.13
C GLN A 138 2.06 -9.22 6.63
N TYR A 139 2.71 -8.14 6.26
CA TYR A 139 3.04 -7.82 4.88
C TYR A 139 4.54 -7.67 4.69
N HIS A 140 5.03 -8.18 3.59
CA HIS A 140 6.33 -7.82 3.04
C HIS A 140 6.13 -6.79 1.94
N CYS A 141 6.74 -5.63 2.09
CA CYS A 141 6.59 -4.52 1.15
C CYS A 141 7.95 -4.10 0.58
N SER A 142 7.95 -3.61 -0.65
CA SER A 142 9.14 -3.04 -1.28
C SER A 142 8.77 -1.88 -2.20
N ILE A 143 9.69 -0.95 -2.35
CA ILE A 143 9.64 0.14 -3.34
C ILE A 143 10.78 -0.06 -4.32
N THR A 144 10.46 0.02 -5.60
CA THR A 144 11.44 0.02 -6.70
C THR A 144 11.26 1.25 -7.58
N SER A 145 12.32 1.67 -8.25
CA SER A 145 12.29 2.69 -9.30
C SER A 145 13.26 2.27 -10.41
N ASN A 146 12.80 2.30 -11.66
CA ASN A 146 13.58 1.86 -12.82
C ASN A 146 14.21 0.47 -12.65
N GLY A 147 13.48 -0.47 -12.01
CA GLY A 147 13.95 -1.83 -11.77
C GLY A 147 14.91 -2.00 -10.58
N GLU A 148 15.34 -0.91 -9.94
CA GLU A 148 16.21 -0.95 -8.78
C GLU A 148 15.43 -0.90 -7.46
N LYS A 149 15.85 -1.72 -6.47
CA LYS A 149 15.24 -1.70 -5.12
C LYS A 149 15.69 -0.46 -4.36
N ILE A 150 14.71 0.34 -3.95
CA ILE A 150 14.88 1.59 -3.19
C ILE A 150 14.78 1.31 -1.69
N SER A 151 13.72 0.65 -1.27
CA SER A 151 13.47 0.32 0.14
C SER A 151 12.60 -0.90 0.28
N GLU A 152 12.54 -1.45 1.50
CA GLU A 152 11.68 -2.56 1.87
C GLU A 152 11.29 -2.45 3.34
N ALA A 153 10.13 -3.00 3.69
CA ALA A 153 9.65 -3.08 5.07
C ALA A 153 8.81 -4.34 5.31
N LYS A 154 8.80 -4.79 6.58
CA LYS A 154 7.80 -5.73 7.09
C LYS A 154 6.83 -4.97 7.97
N ILE A 155 5.55 -5.04 7.60
CA ILE A 155 4.47 -4.26 8.19
C ILE A 155 3.45 -5.21 8.79
N LEU A 156 2.99 -4.88 10.00
CA LEU A 156 1.88 -5.53 10.66
C LEU A 156 0.68 -4.59 10.62
N ALA A 157 -0.43 -5.05 10.06
CA ALA A 157 -1.65 -4.26 9.94
C ALA A 157 -2.90 -5.07 10.29
N LYS A 158 -3.93 -4.39 10.78
CA LYS A 158 -5.25 -4.95 11.04
C LYS A 158 -6.19 -4.60 9.89
N LEU A 159 -6.90 -5.60 9.39
CA LEU A 159 -8.03 -5.42 8.49
C LEU A 159 -9.30 -5.31 9.33
N ASP A 160 -9.89 -4.13 9.37
CA ASP A 160 -11.07 -3.83 10.18
C ASP A 160 -12.27 -3.61 9.24
N ILE A 161 -13.26 -4.49 9.37
CA ILE A 161 -14.48 -4.43 8.57
C ILE A 161 -15.47 -3.56 9.34
N VAL A 162 -15.81 -2.39 8.79
CA VAL A 162 -16.67 -1.40 9.43
C VAL A 162 -17.88 -1.09 8.56
N LYS A 163 -19.06 -0.90 9.18
CA LYS A 163 -20.22 -0.40 8.47
C LYS A 163 -19.98 1.05 8.05
N LYS A 164 -20.40 1.38 6.83
CA LYS A 164 -20.43 2.77 6.38
C LYS A 164 -21.50 3.49 7.19
N GLY A 165 -21.11 4.50 7.94
CA GLY A 165 -22.03 5.36 8.68
C GLY A 165 -22.73 6.37 7.79
#